data_419207e673ea186ec656a582be5b76a7
#
_entry.id   419207e673ea186ec656a582be5b76a7
#
_cell.length_a   1.000
_cell.length_b   1.000
_cell.length_c   1.000
_cell.angle_alpha   90.00
_cell.angle_beta   90.00
_cell.angle_gamma   90.00
#
_symmetry.space_group_name_H-M   'P 1'
#
loop_
_entity.id
_entity.type
_entity.pdbx_description
1 polymer ?
#
loop_
_entity_poly.entity_id
_entity_poly.type
_entity_poly.pdbx_seq_one_letter_code
_entity_poly.pdbx_strand_id
1 'polypeptide(L)'
;MNDYLASLFALTGRTAVVTGGSSGIGRGIATALARAGAATVVVARGEERINDTVTELRAAGCLATGIVGDLSTRAGIHAVAEAAAEPFGEPDILVNSAGVNIRPPFAHITENDWDATMTVNALAPFLLGQRYAKGMADRGFGRLIHISSQQAHRAFVGSGVYGASKGAVESLMRSEAEAWGGTGVTSNSLVPGFVLTPLNARLHEDPDKVAELAARTMIGRNGLPSDFAAAAVFLAGSGRSYVTGQSLFVDGGLSVH
;
A
#
# COMPACT_ATOMS: atom_id res chain seq x y z
N MET A 1 -10.01 0.63 24.84
CA MET A 1 -10.92 0.80 23.68
C MET A 1 -12.21 0.09 24.04
N ASN A 2 -13.39 0.67 23.76
CA ASN A 2 -14.66 0.00 24.00
C ASN A 2 -14.66 -1.33 23.25
N ASP A 3 -15.15 -2.44 23.87
CA ASP A 3 -15.15 -3.78 23.30
C ASP A 3 -15.79 -3.84 21.90
N TYR A 4 -16.82 -3.04 21.67
CA TYR A 4 -17.44 -2.91 20.36
C TYR A 4 -16.49 -2.36 19.30
N LEU A 5 -15.78 -1.26 19.58
CA LEU A 5 -14.80 -0.72 18.65
C LEU A 5 -13.60 -1.66 18.45
N ALA A 6 -13.19 -2.35 19.51
CA ALA A 6 -12.16 -3.37 19.40
C ALA A 6 -12.59 -4.50 18.46
N SER A 7 -13.84 -4.96 18.53
CA SER A 7 -14.36 -6.00 17.65
C SER A 7 -14.37 -5.61 16.15
N LEU A 8 -14.41 -4.29 15.86
CA LEU A 8 -14.41 -3.79 14.48
C LEU A 8 -12.99 -3.57 13.93
N PHE A 9 -12.07 -3.05 14.78
CA PHE A 9 -10.82 -2.47 14.31
C PHE A 9 -9.55 -3.07 14.92
N ALA A 10 -9.65 -3.90 15.97
CA ALA A 10 -8.48 -4.55 16.52
C ALA A 10 -7.95 -5.63 15.56
N LEU A 11 -6.63 -5.64 15.40
CA LEU A 11 -5.91 -6.58 14.54
C LEU A 11 -5.09 -7.59 15.36
N THR A 12 -5.39 -7.73 16.66
CA THR A 12 -4.70 -8.69 17.53
C THR A 12 -4.86 -10.11 16.99
N GLY A 13 -3.75 -10.83 16.89
CA GLY A 13 -3.71 -12.18 16.33
C GLY A 13 -3.70 -12.22 14.79
N ARG A 14 -3.56 -11.07 14.13
CA ARG A 14 -3.41 -10.98 12.66
C ARG A 14 -1.97 -10.69 12.27
N THR A 15 -1.55 -11.26 11.16
CA THR A 15 -0.26 -10.99 10.52
C THR A 15 -0.44 -10.07 9.32
N ALA A 16 0.30 -8.96 9.28
CA ALA A 16 0.28 -7.99 8.19
C ALA A 16 1.65 -7.91 7.49
N VAL A 17 1.66 -8.02 6.17
CA VAL A 17 2.82 -7.75 5.33
C VAL A 17 2.62 -6.43 4.60
N VAL A 18 3.57 -5.50 4.74
CA VAL A 18 3.52 -4.17 4.12
C VAL A 18 4.73 -3.97 3.22
N THR A 19 4.54 -4.05 1.90
CA THR A 19 5.60 -3.72 0.94
C THR A 19 5.77 -2.21 0.85
N GLY A 20 7.02 -1.75 0.73
CA GLY A 20 7.33 -0.31 0.83
C GLY A 20 7.10 0.26 2.24
N GLY A 21 7.01 -0.60 3.26
CA GLY A 21 6.64 -0.25 4.63
C GLY A 21 7.69 0.56 5.41
N SER A 22 8.87 0.83 4.84
CA SER A 22 9.95 1.58 5.52
C SER A 22 9.94 3.09 5.24
N SER A 23 9.00 3.60 4.44
CA SER A 23 8.94 5.04 4.12
C SER A 23 7.54 5.47 3.67
N GLY A 24 7.30 6.79 3.70
CA GLY A 24 6.10 7.42 3.14
C GLY A 24 4.80 6.78 3.63
N ILE A 25 3.84 6.63 2.71
CA ILE A 25 2.51 6.07 2.99
C ILE A 25 2.62 4.66 3.55
N GLY A 26 3.47 3.81 2.98
CA GLY A 26 3.66 2.44 3.46
C GLY A 26 4.09 2.37 4.93
N ARG A 27 5.04 3.24 5.36
CA ARG A 27 5.44 3.33 6.78
C ARG A 27 4.30 3.82 7.67
N GLY A 28 3.53 4.82 7.21
CA GLY A 28 2.35 5.29 7.95
C GLY A 28 1.33 4.17 8.17
N ILE A 29 1.08 3.37 7.14
CA ILE A 29 0.17 2.22 7.21
C ILE A 29 0.75 1.10 8.09
N ALA A 30 2.03 0.72 7.92
CA ALA A 30 2.67 -0.30 8.75
C ALA A 30 2.59 0.06 10.24
N THR A 31 2.84 1.35 10.56
CA THR A 31 2.71 1.88 11.92
C THR A 31 1.27 1.76 12.44
N ALA A 32 0.28 2.10 11.63
CA ALA A 32 -1.12 2.03 12.03
C ALA A 32 -1.59 0.59 12.29
N LEU A 33 -1.25 -0.35 11.40
CA LEU A 33 -1.61 -1.76 11.55
C LEU A 33 -0.93 -2.39 12.78
N ALA A 34 0.36 -2.11 12.99
CA ALA A 34 1.10 -2.58 14.16
C ALA A 34 0.48 -2.05 15.47
N ARG A 35 0.16 -0.76 15.54
CA ARG A 35 -0.50 -0.15 16.71
C ARG A 35 -1.95 -0.62 16.91
N ALA A 36 -2.61 -1.08 15.85
CA ALA A 36 -3.91 -1.73 15.95
C ALA A 36 -3.82 -3.20 16.44
N GLY A 37 -2.60 -3.73 16.62
CA GLY A 37 -2.33 -5.05 17.20
C GLY A 37 -1.88 -6.11 16.22
N ALA A 38 -1.66 -5.79 14.93
CA ALA A 38 -1.14 -6.75 13.96
C ALA A 38 0.36 -7.03 14.20
N ALA A 39 0.76 -8.30 14.09
CA ALA A 39 2.16 -8.65 13.89
C ALA A 39 2.58 -8.21 12.47
N THR A 40 3.47 -7.23 12.37
CA THR A 40 3.71 -6.51 11.11
C THR A 40 5.09 -6.81 10.53
N VAL A 41 5.11 -7.28 9.29
CA VAL A 41 6.33 -7.49 8.50
C VAL A 41 6.52 -6.31 7.54
N VAL A 42 7.59 -5.56 7.74
CA VAL A 42 7.98 -4.42 6.91
C VAL A 42 8.90 -4.89 5.81
N VAL A 43 8.48 -4.79 4.55
CA VAL A 43 9.28 -5.20 3.38
C VAL A 43 9.76 -3.99 2.61
N ALA A 44 11.07 -3.86 2.37
CA ALA A 44 11.67 -2.82 1.53
C ALA A 44 13.09 -3.22 1.08
N ARG A 45 13.74 -2.37 0.26
CA ARG A 45 15.13 -2.60 -0.21
C ARG A 45 16.20 -2.07 0.74
N GLY A 46 15.89 -0.99 1.46
CA GLY A 46 16.88 -0.29 2.31
C GLY A 46 16.83 -0.81 3.73
N GLU A 47 17.87 -1.56 4.12
CA GLU A 47 17.99 -2.19 5.43
C GLU A 47 17.92 -1.18 6.58
N GLU A 48 18.68 -0.08 6.50
CA GLU A 48 18.71 0.98 7.52
C GLU A 48 17.29 1.50 7.85
N ARG A 49 16.53 1.91 6.82
CA ARG A 49 15.17 2.42 7.01
C ARG A 49 14.18 1.36 7.51
N ILE A 50 14.40 0.10 7.17
CA ILE A 50 13.63 -1.01 7.74
C ILE A 50 13.93 -1.10 9.24
N ASN A 51 15.21 -1.11 9.62
CA ASN A 51 15.64 -1.21 11.00
C ASN A 51 15.14 -0.06 11.86
N ASP A 52 15.17 1.17 11.35
CA ASP A 52 14.58 2.35 12.01
C ASP A 52 13.09 2.16 12.27
N THR A 53 12.35 1.77 11.24
CA THR A 53 10.90 1.56 11.35
C THR A 53 10.56 0.46 12.34
N VAL A 54 11.24 -0.68 12.26
CA VAL A 54 11.02 -1.81 13.16
C VAL A 54 11.39 -1.48 14.61
N THR A 55 12.49 -0.75 14.81
CA THR A 55 12.92 -0.31 16.14
C THR A 55 11.88 0.61 16.79
N GLU A 56 11.37 1.58 16.06
CA GLU A 56 10.29 2.45 16.55
C GLU A 56 9.01 1.67 16.91
N LEU A 57 8.62 0.72 16.06
CA LEU A 57 7.44 -0.10 16.31
C LEU A 57 7.61 -0.97 17.55
N ARG A 58 8.77 -1.61 17.71
CA ARG A 58 9.09 -2.42 18.89
C ARG A 58 9.17 -1.58 20.17
N ALA A 59 9.75 -0.39 20.09
CA ALA A 59 9.77 0.56 21.22
C ALA A 59 8.36 1.00 21.65
N ALA A 60 7.40 1.03 20.72
CA ALA A 60 5.99 1.27 21.00
C ALA A 60 5.22 0.03 21.48
N GLY A 61 5.91 -1.10 21.74
CA GLY A 61 5.31 -2.36 22.21
C GLY A 61 4.64 -3.21 21.13
N CYS A 62 4.87 -2.88 19.84
CA CYS A 62 4.28 -3.63 18.73
C CYS A 62 5.14 -4.84 18.35
N LEU A 63 4.50 -5.89 17.84
CA LEU A 63 5.19 -7.01 17.18
C LEU A 63 5.53 -6.59 15.75
N ALA A 64 6.81 -6.44 15.45
CA ALA A 64 7.27 -6.04 14.13
C ALA A 64 8.61 -6.67 13.76
N THR A 65 8.78 -6.94 12.47
CA THR A 65 10.06 -7.38 11.90
C THR A 65 10.25 -6.80 10.50
N GLY A 66 11.44 -6.89 9.96
CA GLY A 66 11.79 -6.38 8.65
C GLY A 66 12.35 -7.47 7.73
N ILE A 67 12.02 -7.37 6.45
CA ILE A 67 12.57 -8.20 5.38
C ILE A 67 13.19 -7.27 4.33
N VAL A 68 14.46 -7.45 4.07
CA VAL A 68 15.13 -6.81 2.93
C VAL A 68 14.78 -7.60 1.68
N GLY A 69 14.14 -6.95 0.70
CA GLY A 69 13.75 -7.61 -0.53
C GLY A 69 13.54 -6.64 -1.69
N ASP A 70 13.84 -7.11 -2.88
CA ASP A 70 13.69 -6.36 -4.12
C ASP A 70 12.55 -6.91 -4.97
N LEU A 71 11.56 -6.10 -5.21
CA LEU A 71 10.37 -6.42 -6.03
C LEU A 71 10.56 -6.07 -7.53
N SER A 72 11.75 -5.69 -7.95
CA SER A 72 12.04 -5.34 -9.34
C SER A 72 12.22 -6.55 -10.27
N THR A 73 12.27 -7.77 -9.71
CA THR A 73 12.40 -9.01 -10.46
C THR A 73 11.41 -10.06 -9.98
N ARG A 74 11.00 -10.97 -10.87
CA ARG A 74 10.13 -12.11 -10.50
C ARG A 74 10.75 -12.97 -9.40
N ALA A 75 12.04 -13.27 -9.50
CA ALA A 75 12.74 -14.04 -8.48
C ALA A 75 12.74 -13.34 -7.11
N GLY A 76 12.97 -12.02 -7.09
CA GLY A 76 12.90 -11.22 -5.87
C GLY A 76 11.50 -11.16 -5.28
N ILE A 77 10.45 -11.05 -6.11
CA ILE A 77 9.06 -11.09 -5.64
C ILE A 77 8.75 -12.43 -4.97
N HIS A 78 9.11 -13.55 -5.59
CA HIS A 78 8.91 -14.89 -5.01
C HIS A 78 9.70 -15.05 -3.70
N ALA A 79 10.97 -14.63 -3.67
CA ALA A 79 11.78 -14.69 -2.45
C ALA A 79 11.16 -13.88 -1.31
N VAL A 80 10.66 -12.66 -1.59
CA VAL A 80 9.94 -11.83 -0.60
C VAL A 80 8.67 -12.53 -0.13
N ALA A 81 7.92 -13.15 -1.05
CA ALA A 81 6.67 -13.82 -0.71
C ALA A 81 6.87 -14.95 0.30
N GLU A 82 7.93 -15.73 0.16
CA GLU A 82 8.24 -16.81 1.12
C GLU A 82 8.81 -16.23 2.42
N ALA A 83 9.83 -15.37 2.34
CA ALA A 83 10.49 -14.81 3.53
C ALA A 83 9.54 -14.01 4.43
N ALA A 84 8.55 -13.31 3.86
CA ALA A 84 7.62 -12.50 4.65
C ALA A 84 6.56 -13.33 5.40
N ALA A 85 6.37 -14.58 5.04
CA ALA A 85 5.49 -15.50 5.76
C ALA A 85 6.16 -16.22 6.95
N GLU A 86 7.51 -16.24 7.01
CA GLU A 86 8.24 -16.99 8.04
C GLU A 86 8.09 -16.42 9.46
N PRO A 87 8.25 -15.09 9.71
CA PRO A 87 8.38 -14.58 11.08
C PRO A 87 7.15 -14.75 11.96
N PHE A 88 5.96 -14.57 11.37
CA PHE A 88 4.68 -14.56 12.11
C PHE A 88 3.63 -15.48 11.47
N GLY A 89 4.05 -16.36 10.56
CA GLY A 89 3.16 -17.23 9.80
C GLY A 89 2.50 -16.54 8.60
N GLU A 90 1.65 -17.29 7.90
CA GLU A 90 0.96 -16.84 6.69
C GLU A 90 0.16 -15.55 6.92
N PRO A 91 0.33 -14.53 6.07
CA PRO A 91 -0.32 -13.24 6.24
C PRO A 91 -1.85 -13.33 6.18
N ASP A 92 -2.51 -12.52 7.01
CA ASP A 92 -3.94 -12.22 6.94
C ASP A 92 -4.21 -10.91 6.19
N ILE A 93 -3.20 -10.02 6.17
CA ILE A 93 -3.30 -8.69 5.57
C ILE A 93 -2.07 -8.47 4.70
N LEU A 94 -2.30 -8.15 3.42
CA LEU A 94 -1.26 -7.72 2.49
C LEU A 94 -1.51 -6.27 2.09
N VAL A 95 -0.52 -5.40 2.32
CA VAL A 95 -0.53 -4.03 1.82
C VAL A 95 0.53 -3.86 0.73
N ASN A 96 0.08 -3.68 -0.50
CA ASN A 96 0.91 -3.40 -1.66
C ASN A 96 1.15 -1.89 -1.78
N SER A 97 2.20 -1.39 -1.09
CA SER A 97 2.57 0.04 -1.10
C SER A 97 3.92 0.31 -1.76
N ALA A 98 4.72 -0.71 -2.06
CA ALA A 98 5.92 -0.52 -2.85
C ALA A 98 5.59 0.02 -4.24
N GLY A 99 6.40 0.95 -4.73
CA GLY A 99 6.20 1.52 -6.04
C GLY A 99 7.39 2.33 -6.52
N VAL A 100 7.47 2.48 -7.84
CA VAL A 100 8.39 3.38 -8.53
C VAL A 100 7.60 4.38 -9.37
N ASN A 101 8.16 5.57 -9.57
CA ASN A 101 7.51 6.65 -10.29
C ASN A 101 8.50 7.29 -11.28
N ILE A 102 8.77 6.56 -12.36
CA ILE A 102 9.64 6.98 -13.46
C ILE A 102 8.80 7.85 -14.40
N ARG A 103 9.26 9.07 -14.68
CA ARG A 103 8.47 10.09 -15.39
C ARG A 103 9.27 10.84 -16.48
N PRO A 104 9.82 10.19 -17.48
CA PRO A 104 10.33 10.89 -18.65
C PRO A 104 9.17 11.52 -19.45
N PRO A 105 9.43 12.47 -20.34
CA PRO A 105 8.46 12.88 -21.36
C PRO A 105 7.96 11.66 -22.14
N PHE A 106 6.69 11.67 -22.54
CA PHE A 106 6.04 10.47 -23.12
C PHE A 106 6.81 9.87 -24.30
N ALA A 107 7.34 10.72 -25.19
CA ALA A 107 8.12 10.28 -26.36
C ALA A 107 9.49 9.64 -26.00
N HIS A 108 9.94 9.77 -24.75
CA HIS A 108 11.24 9.28 -24.28
C HIS A 108 11.09 8.11 -23.29
N ILE A 109 9.87 7.62 -23.10
CA ILE A 109 9.64 6.40 -22.29
C ILE A 109 10.28 5.22 -23.03
N THR A 110 11.21 4.55 -22.36
CA THR A 110 11.85 3.36 -22.88
C THR A 110 11.08 2.08 -22.47
N GLU A 111 11.36 0.97 -23.17
CA GLU A 111 10.84 -0.35 -22.76
C GLU A 111 11.30 -0.70 -21.35
N ASN A 112 12.54 -0.35 -20.97
CA ASN A 112 13.05 -0.56 -19.61
C ASN A 112 12.27 0.25 -18.56
N ASP A 113 11.86 1.49 -18.85
CA ASP A 113 11.01 2.28 -17.94
C ASP A 113 9.65 1.63 -17.76
N TRP A 114 9.11 1.10 -18.86
CA TRP A 114 7.86 0.34 -18.85
C TRP A 114 7.99 -0.91 -17.99
N ASP A 115 8.96 -1.77 -18.26
CA ASP A 115 9.16 -3.03 -17.58
C ASP A 115 9.46 -2.84 -16.09
N ALA A 116 10.34 -1.90 -15.74
CA ALA A 116 10.64 -1.57 -14.35
C ALA A 116 9.40 -1.09 -13.59
N THR A 117 8.60 -0.20 -14.23
CA THR A 117 7.40 0.33 -13.60
C THR A 117 6.32 -0.73 -13.43
N MET A 118 6.04 -1.51 -14.49
CA MET A 118 5.00 -2.55 -14.46
C MET A 118 5.38 -3.68 -13.54
N THR A 119 6.65 -4.05 -13.46
CA THR A 119 7.12 -5.13 -12.56
C THR A 119 6.87 -4.77 -11.10
N VAL A 120 7.32 -3.60 -10.66
CA VAL A 120 7.16 -3.22 -9.24
C VAL A 120 5.73 -2.84 -8.91
N ASN A 121 5.07 -2.05 -9.77
CA ASN A 121 3.79 -1.45 -9.44
C ASN A 121 2.59 -2.36 -9.70
N ALA A 122 2.67 -3.31 -10.63
CA ALA A 122 1.54 -4.15 -11.04
C ALA A 122 1.82 -5.65 -10.88
N LEU A 123 2.97 -6.16 -11.38
CA LEU A 123 3.27 -7.58 -11.30
C LEU A 123 3.53 -8.04 -9.87
N ALA A 124 4.27 -7.26 -9.07
CA ALA A 124 4.53 -7.62 -7.68
C ALA A 124 3.23 -7.71 -6.84
N PRO A 125 2.31 -6.72 -6.86
CA PRO A 125 0.99 -6.87 -6.24
C PRO A 125 0.23 -8.12 -6.68
N PHE A 126 0.23 -8.43 -7.98
CA PHE A 126 -0.43 -9.62 -8.52
C PHE A 126 0.16 -10.92 -7.93
N LEU A 127 1.49 -11.10 -8.00
CA LEU A 127 2.13 -12.34 -7.55
C LEU A 127 2.03 -12.52 -6.02
N LEU A 128 2.16 -11.44 -5.23
CA LEU A 128 1.99 -11.49 -3.79
C LEU A 128 0.53 -11.79 -3.41
N GLY A 129 -0.43 -11.15 -4.08
CA GLY A 129 -1.85 -11.42 -3.90
C GLY A 129 -2.18 -12.87 -4.24
N GLN A 130 -1.71 -13.38 -5.38
CA GLN A 130 -1.90 -14.77 -5.79
C GLN A 130 -1.32 -15.77 -4.78
N ARG A 131 -0.11 -15.48 -4.23
CA ARG A 131 0.56 -16.34 -3.24
C ARG A 131 -0.18 -16.43 -1.92
N TYR A 132 -0.76 -15.33 -1.45
CA TYR A 132 -1.36 -15.29 -0.11
C TYR A 132 -2.87 -15.49 -0.10
N ALA A 133 -3.60 -15.04 -1.14
CA ALA A 133 -5.06 -15.01 -1.13
C ALA A 133 -5.69 -16.40 -0.97
N LYS A 134 -5.08 -17.45 -1.54
CA LYS A 134 -5.59 -18.81 -1.36
C LYS A 134 -5.57 -19.23 0.12
N GLY A 135 -4.46 -19.03 0.82
CA GLY A 135 -4.35 -19.34 2.24
C GLY A 135 -5.28 -18.48 3.10
N MET A 136 -5.48 -17.20 2.75
CA MET A 136 -6.45 -16.33 3.37
C MET A 136 -7.87 -16.87 3.21
N ALA A 137 -8.24 -17.31 2.00
CA ALA A 137 -9.54 -17.91 1.69
C ALA A 137 -9.77 -19.21 2.47
N ASP A 138 -8.77 -20.09 2.54
CA ASP A 138 -8.84 -21.34 3.30
C ASP A 138 -9.07 -21.08 4.80
N ARG A 139 -8.59 -19.95 5.35
CA ARG A 139 -8.80 -19.51 6.74
C ARG A 139 -10.08 -18.67 6.94
N GLY A 140 -10.81 -18.34 5.88
CA GLY A 140 -12.03 -17.55 5.93
C GLY A 140 -11.82 -16.07 6.27
N PHE A 141 -10.60 -15.55 6.13
CA PHE A 141 -10.24 -14.15 6.37
C PHE A 141 -9.03 -13.72 5.55
N GLY A 142 -9.15 -12.58 4.87
CA GLY A 142 -8.03 -11.97 4.17
C GLY A 142 -8.32 -10.52 3.78
N ARG A 143 -7.27 -9.71 3.74
CA ARG A 143 -7.33 -8.29 3.34
C ARG A 143 -6.21 -7.96 2.37
N LEU A 144 -6.56 -7.69 1.13
CA LEU A 144 -5.66 -7.19 0.10
C LEU A 144 -5.89 -5.67 -0.03
N ILE A 145 -4.88 -4.88 0.26
CA ILE A 145 -4.95 -3.41 0.23
C ILE A 145 -3.88 -2.91 -0.72
N HIS A 146 -4.30 -2.20 -1.76
CA HIS A 146 -3.39 -1.67 -2.77
C HIS A 146 -3.27 -0.16 -2.65
N ILE A 147 -2.06 0.39 -2.78
CA ILE A 147 -1.87 1.83 -2.90
C ILE A 147 -1.90 2.19 -4.38
N SER A 148 -3.02 2.77 -4.79
CA SER A 148 -3.26 3.26 -6.14
C SER A 148 -2.75 4.70 -6.31
N SER A 149 -3.35 5.46 -7.16
CA SER A 149 -3.08 6.87 -7.40
C SER A 149 -4.26 7.51 -8.11
N GLN A 150 -4.44 8.81 -7.95
CA GLN A 150 -5.35 9.57 -8.82
C GLN A 150 -5.00 9.44 -10.32
N GLN A 151 -3.76 9.08 -10.64
CA GLN A 151 -3.31 8.85 -12.01
C GLN A 151 -3.87 7.56 -12.64
N ALA A 152 -4.53 6.71 -11.88
CA ALA A 152 -5.36 5.63 -12.39
C ALA A 152 -6.70 6.13 -12.96
N HIS A 153 -7.17 7.32 -12.52
CA HIS A 153 -8.50 7.85 -12.81
C HIS A 153 -8.49 9.10 -13.69
N ARG A 154 -7.37 9.85 -13.70
CA ARG A 154 -7.22 11.08 -14.50
C ARG A 154 -5.80 11.24 -14.99
N ALA A 155 -5.65 11.98 -16.11
CA ALA A 155 -4.34 12.30 -16.66
C ALA A 155 -3.63 13.39 -15.84
N PHE A 156 -2.32 13.23 -15.72
CA PHE A 156 -1.39 14.23 -15.19
C PHE A 156 -0.20 14.37 -16.14
N VAL A 157 0.39 15.55 -16.19
CA VAL A 157 1.60 15.77 -16.97
C VAL A 157 2.71 14.81 -16.52
N GLY A 158 3.30 14.10 -17.47
CA GLY A 158 4.32 13.09 -17.20
C GLY A 158 3.80 11.85 -16.47
N SER A 159 2.50 11.56 -16.51
CA SER A 159 1.91 10.36 -15.91
C SER A 159 2.44 9.08 -16.54
N GLY A 160 2.45 9.01 -17.87
CA GLY A 160 3.05 7.93 -18.65
C GLY A 160 2.74 6.52 -18.13
N VAL A 161 3.78 5.72 -18.00
CA VAL A 161 3.70 4.33 -17.54
C VAL A 161 3.19 4.23 -16.10
N TYR A 162 3.51 5.22 -15.25
CA TYR A 162 3.06 5.20 -13.86
C TYR A 162 1.52 5.20 -13.77
N GLY A 163 0.85 6.06 -14.54
CA GLY A 163 -0.61 6.07 -14.60
C GLY A 163 -1.18 4.74 -15.09
N ALA A 164 -0.59 4.19 -16.16
CA ALA A 164 -0.98 2.88 -16.69
C ALA A 164 -0.84 1.77 -15.62
N SER A 165 0.28 1.76 -14.88
CA SER A 165 0.51 0.77 -13.83
C SER A 165 -0.51 0.88 -12.69
N LYS A 166 -0.92 2.10 -12.33
CA LYS A 166 -1.93 2.31 -11.28
C LYS A 166 -3.35 1.97 -11.75
N GLY A 167 -3.65 2.17 -13.04
CA GLY A 167 -4.86 1.64 -13.68
C GLY A 167 -4.90 0.10 -13.66
N ALA A 168 -3.76 -0.55 -13.92
CA ALA A 168 -3.63 -2.00 -13.82
C ALA A 168 -3.90 -2.50 -12.38
N VAL A 169 -3.37 -1.82 -11.36
CA VAL A 169 -3.64 -2.14 -9.94
C VAL A 169 -5.12 -2.03 -9.60
N GLU A 170 -5.80 -0.99 -10.08
CA GLU A 170 -7.24 -0.82 -9.87
C GLU A 170 -8.06 -1.96 -10.51
N SER A 171 -7.66 -2.39 -11.70
CA SER A 171 -8.32 -3.53 -12.37
C SER A 171 -8.01 -4.86 -11.65
N LEU A 172 -6.76 -5.07 -11.23
CA LEU A 172 -6.36 -6.25 -10.45
C LEU A 172 -7.17 -6.35 -9.16
N MET A 173 -7.25 -5.26 -8.40
CA MET A 173 -8.01 -5.18 -7.15
C MET A 173 -9.47 -5.64 -7.33
N ARG A 174 -10.14 -5.19 -8.40
CA ARG A 174 -11.52 -5.63 -8.69
C ARG A 174 -11.60 -7.11 -9.05
N SER A 175 -10.62 -7.62 -9.80
CA SER A 175 -10.54 -9.03 -10.16
C SER A 175 -10.31 -9.93 -8.95
N GLU A 176 -9.48 -9.48 -8.00
CA GLU A 176 -9.27 -10.16 -6.71
C GLU A 176 -10.53 -10.14 -5.84
N ALA A 177 -11.23 -9.01 -5.80
CA ALA A 177 -12.48 -8.87 -5.06
C ALA A 177 -13.55 -9.84 -5.59
N GLU A 178 -13.66 -9.99 -6.90
CA GLU A 178 -14.57 -10.94 -7.56
C GLU A 178 -14.16 -12.39 -7.26
N ALA A 179 -12.89 -12.72 -7.45
CA ALA A 179 -12.39 -14.09 -7.30
C ALA A 179 -12.50 -14.61 -5.86
N TRP A 180 -12.32 -13.76 -4.86
CA TRP A 180 -12.18 -14.17 -3.46
C TRP A 180 -13.30 -13.69 -2.53
N GLY A 181 -14.21 -12.80 -2.98
CA GLY A 181 -15.21 -12.15 -2.13
C GLY A 181 -16.11 -13.10 -1.35
N GLY A 182 -16.49 -14.25 -1.93
CA GLY A 182 -17.30 -15.29 -1.28
C GLY A 182 -16.56 -16.07 -0.17
N THR A 183 -15.24 -15.88 -0.01
CA THR A 183 -14.39 -16.67 0.90
C THR A 183 -13.99 -15.92 2.17
N GLY A 184 -14.49 -14.69 2.38
CA GLY A 184 -14.09 -13.83 3.50
C GLY A 184 -12.86 -12.98 3.22
N VAL A 185 -12.31 -13.02 1.99
CA VAL A 185 -11.22 -12.15 1.54
C VAL A 185 -11.80 -10.92 0.85
N THR A 186 -11.28 -9.74 1.18
CA THR A 186 -11.63 -8.49 0.49
C THR A 186 -10.39 -7.88 -0.18
N SER A 187 -10.58 -7.26 -1.35
CA SER A 187 -9.54 -6.50 -2.02
C SER A 187 -10.03 -5.09 -2.30
N ASN A 188 -9.27 -4.08 -1.86
CA ASN A 188 -9.60 -2.66 -2.01
C ASN A 188 -8.33 -1.85 -2.28
N SER A 189 -8.50 -0.63 -2.80
CA SER A 189 -7.40 0.30 -2.96
C SER A 189 -7.58 1.57 -2.13
N LEU A 190 -6.46 2.15 -1.68
CA LEU A 190 -6.36 3.52 -1.20
C LEU A 190 -5.82 4.38 -2.34
N VAL A 191 -6.51 5.46 -2.65
CA VAL A 191 -6.15 6.39 -3.72
C VAL A 191 -5.65 7.70 -3.10
N PRO A 192 -4.31 7.88 -2.99
CA PRO A 192 -3.74 9.07 -2.42
C PRO A 192 -3.97 10.30 -3.28
N GLY A 193 -4.21 11.44 -2.62
CA GLY A 193 -3.95 12.75 -3.17
C GLY A 193 -2.45 13.04 -3.24
N PHE A 194 -2.10 14.32 -3.12
CA PHE A 194 -0.71 14.71 -3.09
C PHE A 194 -0.14 14.56 -1.68
N VAL A 195 0.81 13.65 -1.51
CA VAL A 195 1.48 13.34 -0.23
C VAL A 195 2.98 13.48 -0.41
N LEU A 196 3.61 14.32 0.40
CA LEU A 196 5.06 14.50 0.35
C LEU A 196 5.76 13.25 0.89
N THR A 197 6.40 12.51 -0.01
CA THR A 197 7.07 11.23 0.27
C THR A 197 8.39 11.12 -0.51
N PRO A 198 9.30 10.23 -0.14
CA PRO A 198 10.50 9.98 -0.94
C PRO A 198 10.24 9.60 -2.40
N LEU A 199 9.07 9.03 -2.71
CA LEU A 199 8.68 8.69 -4.08
C LEU A 199 8.57 9.91 -5.00
N ASN A 200 8.27 11.08 -4.45
CA ASN A 200 8.11 12.34 -5.16
C ASN A 200 9.03 13.46 -4.61
N ALA A 201 10.19 13.09 -4.06
CA ALA A 201 11.14 14.01 -3.42
C ALA A 201 11.49 15.23 -4.29
N ARG A 202 11.58 15.06 -5.63
CA ARG A 202 11.81 16.16 -6.59
C ARG A 202 10.81 17.32 -6.47
N LEU A 203 9.61 17.08 -5.94
CA LEU A 203 8.58 18.12 -5.78
C LEU A 203 8.75 18.87 -4.46
N HIS A 204 9.53 18.33 -3.51
CA HIS A 204 9.85 19.01 -2.24
C HIS A 204 10.81 20.18 -2.45
N GLU A 205 11.55 20.18 -3.57
CA GLU A 205 12.53 21.21 -3.92
C GLU A 205 11.88 22.49 -4.49
N ASP A 206 10.57 22.43 -4.76
CA ASP A 206 9.78 23.54 -5.32
C ASP A 206 8.63 23.92 -4.36
N PRO A 207 8.85 24.87 -3.42
CA PRO A 207 7.84 25.30 -2.45
C PRO A 207 6.57 25.86 -3.11
N ASP A 208 6.71 26.56 -4.24
CA ASP A 208 5.58 27.13 -4.96
C ASP A 208 4.69 26.02 -5.54
N LYS A 209 5.30 24.97 -6.07
CA LYS A 209 4.57 23.79 -6.54
C LYS A 209 3.90 23.03 -5.41
N VAL A 210 4.56 22.90 -4.27
CA VAL A 210 3.98 22.29 -3.06
C VAL A 210 2.75 23.09 -2.60
N ALA A 211 2.83 24.43 -2.59
CA ALA A 211 1.72 25.30 -2.24
C ALA A 211 0.57 25.22 -3.27
N GLU A 212 0.89 25.22 -4.57
CA GLU A 212 -0.11 25.03 -5.64
C GLU A 212 -0.90 23.74 -5.46
N LEU A 213 -0.19 22.63 -5.17
CA LEU A 213 -0.82 21.33 -4.97
C LEU A 213 -1.69 21.28 -3.71
N ALA A 214 -1.26 21.95 -2.63
CA ALA A 214 -2.07 22.11 -1.42
C ALA A 214 -3.36 22.88 -1.70
N ALA A 215 -3.28 23.99 -2.44
CA ALA A 215 -4.42 24.81 -2.82
C ALA A 215 -5.45 24.11 -3.72
N ARG A 216 -5.06 23.02 -4.38
CA ARG A 216 -5.96 22.19 -5.20
C ARG A 216 -6.77 21.19 -4.37
N THR A 217 -6.54 21.09 -3.07
CA THR A 217 -7.34 20.24 -2.19
C THR A 217 -8.41 21.08 -1.49
N MET A 218 -9.60 20.53 -1.25
CA MET A 218 -10.64 21.23 -0.51
C MET A 218 -10.23 21.53 0.93
N ILE A 219 -9.35 20.71 1.51
CA ILE A 219 -8.86 20.91 2.88
C ILE A 219 -7.64 21.84 2.97
N GLY A 220 -7.13 22.35 1.85
CA GLY A 220 -6.09 23.38 1.77
C GLY A 220 -4.68 22.93 2.19
N ARG A 221 -4.39 21.64 2.22
CA ARG A 221 -3.05 21.10 2.53
C ARG A 221 -2.72 19.84 1.75
N ASN A 222 -1.44 19.55 1.59
CA ASN A 222 -0.97 18.25 1.12
C ASN A 222 -1.21 17.17 2.19
N GLY A 223 -1.37 15.92 1.75
CA GLY A 223 -1.53 14.78 2.64
C GLY A 223 -0.23 14.44 3.38
N LEU A 224 -0.38 13.79 4.51
CA LEU A 224 0.69 13.20 5.31
C LEU A 224 0.55 11.67 5.30
N PRO A 225 1.65 10.91 5.49
CA PRO A 225 1.57 9.45 5.64
C PRO A 225 0.58 9.00 6.73
N SER A 226 0.42 9.77 7.80
CA SER A 226 -0.53 9.50 8.90
C SER A 226 -2.00 9.64 8.50
N ASP A 227 -2.32 10.39 7.45
CA ASP A 227 -3.71 10.52 6.98
C ASP A 227 -4.30 9.19 6.47
N PHE A 228 -3.43 8.23 6.13
CA PHE A 228 -3.82 6.89 5.65
C PHE A 228 -4.08 5.89 6.78
N ALA A 229 -3.72 6.22 8.01
CA ALA A 229 -3.79 5.31 9.16
C ALA A 229 -5.21 4.78 9.39
N ALA A 230 -6.19 5.68 9.53
CA ALA A 230 -7.58 5.30 9.80
C ALA A 230 -8.19 4.49 8.65
N ALA A 231 -7.95 4.90 7.40
CA ALA A 231 -8.45 4.20 6.22
C ALA A 231 -7.84 2.79 6.08
N ALA A 232 -6.55 2.63 6.36
CA ALA A 232 -5.88 1.33 6.32
C ALA A 232 -6.40 0.39 7.42
N VAL A 233 -6.56 0.87 8.66
CA VAL A 233 -7.13 0.07 9.76
C VAL A 233 -8.59 -0.29 9.48
N PHE A 234 -9.38 0.61 8.90
CA PHE A 234 -10.75 0.33 8.46
C PHE A 234 -10.79 -0.82 7.43
N LEU A 235 -9.98 -0.76 6.38
CA LEU A 235 -9.94 -1.80 5.35
C LEU A 235 -9.34 -3.13 5.87
N ALA A 236 -8.44 -3.07 6.86
CA ALA A 236 -7.82 -4.24 7.49
C ALA A 236 -8.69 -4.89 8.58
N GLY A 237 -9.69 -4.18 9.08
CA GLY A 237 -10.48 -4.56 10.26
C GLY A 237 -11.10 -5.95 10.20
N SER A 238 -11.30 -6.52 11.39
CA SER A 238 -11.83 -7.88 11.59
C SER A 238 -13.34 -7.98 11.39
N GLY A 239 -14.07 -6.86 11.41
CA GLY A 239 -15.50 -6.83 11.18
C GLY A 239 -15.86 -7.43 9.81
N ARG A 240 -17.05 -8.04 9.70
CA ARG A 240 -17.55 -8.50 8.40
C ARG A 240 -17.66 -7.29 7.48
N SER A 241 -16.63 -7.09 6.65
CA SER A 241 -16.61 -5.96 5.73
C SER A 241 -17.46 -6.24 4.51
N TYR A 242 -18.43 -5.39 4.27
CA TYR A 242 -19.19 -5.37 3.01
C TYR A 242 -18.52 -4.45 1.98
N VAL A 243 -17.25 -4.09 2.23
CA VAL A 243 -16.45 -3.22 1.36
C VAL A 243 -15.40 -4.08 0.67
N THR A 244 -15.60 -4.33 -0.62
CA THR A 244 -14.65 -5.01 -1.50
C THR A 244 -14.76 -4.47 -2.92
N GLY A 245 -13.68 -4.50 -3.69
CA GLY A 245 -13.64 -3.97 -5.06
C GLY A 245 -13.69 -2.44 -5.13
N GLN A 246 -13.41 -1.73 -4.02
CA GLN A 246 -13.58 -0.28 -3.92
C GLN A 246 -12.26 0.47 -3.91
N SER A 247 -12.31 1.64 -4.55
CA SER A 247 -11.23 2.63 -4.53
C SER A 247 -11.59 3.72 -3.52
N LEU A 248 -10.92 3.72 -2.36
CA LEU A 248 -11.14 4.73 -1.32
C LEU A 248 -10.17 5.89 -1.50
N PHE A 249 -10.68 7.04 -1.90
CA PHE A 249 -9.89 8.26 -2.04
C PHE A 249 -9.54 8.87 -0.68
N VAL A 250 -8.24 9.07 -0.44
CA VAL A 250 -7.68 9.75 0.73
C VAL A 250 -6.83 10.91 0.20
N ASP A 251 -7.50 11.97 -0.22
CA ASP A 251 -6.92 12.97 -1.11
C ASP A 251 -7.30 14.43 -0.78
N GLY A 252 -7.96 14.66 0.34
CA GLY A 252 -8.37 15.99 0.76
C GLY A 252 -9.38 16.67 -0.18
N GLY A 253 -10.16 15.87 -0.94
CA GLY A 253 -11.14 16.37 -1.90
C GLY A 253 -10.55 16.76 -3.26
N LEU A 254 -9.26 16.46 -3.52
CA LEU A 254 -8.61 16.79 -4.79
C LEU A 254 -9.30 16.16 -6.01
N SER A 255 -9.88 14.98 -5.88
CA SER A 255 -10.53 14.24 -6.99
C SER A 255 -11.88 14.82 -7.41
N VAL A 256 -12.54 15.57 -6.53
CA VAL A 256 -13.90 16.09 -6.70
C VAL A 256 -13.98 17.62 -6.63
N HIS A 257 -12.81 18.28 -6.64
CA HIS A 257 -12.66 19.74 -6.66
C HIS A 257 -12.44 20.27 -8.08
#